data_53cf7cc77e4ad9ad2c19d12af6c2026f
#
_entry.id   53cf7cc77e4ad9ad2c19d12af6c2026f
#
_cell.length_a   1.000
_cell.length_b   1.000
_cell.length_c   1.000
_cell.angle_alpha   90.00
_cell.angle_beta   90.00
_cell.angle_gamma   90.00
#
_symmetry.space_group_name_H-M   'P 1'
#
loop_
_entity.id
_entity.type
_entity.pdbx_description
1 polymer ?
#
loop_
_entity_poly.entity_id
_entity_poly.type
_entity_poly.pdbx_seq_one_letter_code
_entity_poly.pdbx_strand_id
1 'polypeptide(L)'
;IDNFNYEKCTGCGSIYTNPYLKEGVLTGLYNNGDYKAYQKNLVAKGSEVRSSILENRKFIQVKEILNKKNASLLDVGCGNATFLNVCKQSGWNVQGVDPTKSSAQNALEKYNIEVHEGEFGNAKINSKFDVVTFWGVLEHLRYPVLALERARSMLNDGGMIVFEVPSSDCFLSKYLSSYPFEATRYIESGRHNIFFSENIITR
;
A
#
# COMPACT_ATOMS: atom_id res chain seq x y z
N ILE A 1 -0.45 22.66 7.06
CA ILE A 1 -0.50 21.22 7.45
C ILE A 1 0.10 21.00 8.86
N ASP A 2 0.15 22.06 9.68
CA ASP A 2 1.01 22.11 10.88
C ASP A 2 0.30 21.70 12.19
N ASN A 3 -0.81 20.97 12.15
CA ASN A 3 -1.62 20.67 13.35
C ASN A 3 -1.84 19.17 13.60
N PHE A 4 -1.00 18.28 13.07
CA PHE A 4 -1.06 16.87 13.41
C PHE A 4 -0.09 16.53 14.54
N ASN A 5 -0.61 16.03 15.63
CA ASN A 5 0.19 15.44 16.69
C ASN A 5 0.34 13.94 16.45
N TYR A 6 1.50 13.41 16.82
CA TYR A 6 1.75 11.98 16.82
C TYR A 6 1.78 11.49 18.25
N GLU A 7 1.01 10.47 18.53
CA GLU A 7 0.93 9.84 19.83
C GLU A 7 1.42 8.39 19.78
N LYS A 8 2.08 7.93 20.82
CA LYS A 8 2.53 6.55 20.94
C LYS A 8 1.54 5.73 21.75
N CYS A 9 1.07 4.63 21.18
CA CYS A 9 0.22 3.69 21.88
C CYS A 9 1.01 3.01 23.01
N THR A 10 0.54 3.14 24.26
CA THR A 10 1.18 2.51 25.42
C THR A 10 1.04 0.99 25.43
N GLY A 11 0.04 0.44 24.74
CA GLY A 11 -0.20 -1.00 24.69
C GLY A 11 0.65 -1.75 23.68
N CYS A 12 0.89 -1.18 22.48
CA CYS A 12 1.63 -1.88 21.42
C CYS A 12 2.88 -1.14 20.93
N GLY A 13 3.06 0.13 21.28
CA GLY A 13 4.21 0.93 20.86
C GLY A 13 4.08 1.58 19.49
N SER A 14 3.04 1.28 18.71
CA SER A 14 2.79 1.96 17.43
C SER A 14 2.56 3.45 17.63
N ILE A 15 2.97 4.25 16.63
CA ILE A 15 2.77 5.70 16.63
C ILE A 15 1.63 6.02 15.67
N TYR A 16 0.72 6.90 16.05
CA TYR A 16 -0.44 7.27 15.25
C TYR A 16 -0.71 8.78 15.30
N THR A 17 -1.38 9.29 14.28
CA THR A 17 -1.79 10.70 14.22
C THR A 17 -3.03 10.95 15.09
N ASN A 18 -3.03 12.07 15.81
CA ASN A 18 -4.19 12.55 16.57
C ASN A 18 -4.34 14.08 16.39
N PRO A 19 -5.46 14.60 15.84
CA PRO A 19 -6.61 13.84 15.33
C PRO A 19 -6.31 13.13 14.00
N TYR A 20 -7.07 12.08 13.71
CA TYR A 20 -7.08 11.46 12.39
C TYR A 20 -7.65 12.41 11.33
N LEU A 21 -7.16 12.30 10.10
CA LEU A 21 -7.78 12.96 8.96
C LEU A 21 -9.23 12.53 8.80
N LYS A 22 -10.11 13.50 8.47
CA LYS A 22 -11.50 13.18 8.12
C LYS A 22 -11.53 12.27 6.90
N GLU A 23 -12.51 11.38 6.86
CA GLU A 23 -12.78 10.51 5.73
C GLU A 23 -12.92 11.33 4.43
N GLY A 24 -12.35 10.83 3.33
CA GLY A 24 -12.34 11.51 2.03
C GLY A 24 -11.25 12.59 1.85
N VAL A 25 -10.60 13.08 2.91
CA VAL A 25 -9.51 14.07 2.77
C VAL A 25 -8.32 13.45 2.05
N LEU A 26 -7.93 12.23 2.41
CA LEU A 26 -6.84 11.51 1.73
C LEU A 26 -7.17 11.25 0.27
N THR A 27 -8.37 10.77 -0.03
CA THR A 27 -8.83 10.55 -1.41
C THR A 27 -8.82 11.86 -2.22
N GLY A 28 -9.18 12.99 -1.59
CA GLY A 28 -9.08 14.33 -2.18
C GLY A 28 -7.62 14.72 -2.49
N LEU A 29 -6.69 14.42 -1.59
CA LEU A 29 -5.26 14.69 -1.79
C LEU A 29 -4.67 13.85 -2.94
N TYR A 30 -5.09 12.60 -3.10
CA TYR A 30 -4.66 11.75 -4.21
C TYR A 30 -5.24 12.17 -5.56
N ASN A 31 -6.40 12.79 -5.58
CA ASN A 31 -7.04 13.26 -6.81
C ASN A 31 -6.65 14.70 -7.21
N ASN A 32 -5.90 15.42 -6.39
CA ASN A 32 -5.42 16.75 -6.74
C ASN A 32 -4.26 16.72 -7.75
N GLY A 33 -4.02 17.87 -8.41
CA GLY A 33 -2.98 18.01 -9.44
C GLY A 33 -1.56 17.78 -8.92
N ASP A 34 -1.30 18.06 -7.64
CA ASP A 34 0.03 17.95 -7.03
C ASP A 34 0.46 16.50 -6.87
N TYR A 35 -0.47 15.60 -6.50
CA TYR A 35 -0.18 14.18 -6.44
C TYR A 35 0.07 13.57 -7.82
N LYS A 36 -0.69 14.01 -8.84
CA LYS A 36 -0.44 13.63 -10.24
C LYS A 36 0.92 14.12 -10.73
N ALA A 37 1.33 15.33 -10.35
CA ALA A 37 2.65 15.86 -10.66
C ALA A 37 3.75 15.09 -9.94
N TYR A 38 3.55 14.73 -8.67
CA TYR A 38 4.45 13.87 -7.90
C TYR A 38 4.63 12.50 -8.55
N GLN A 39 3.54 11.84 -8.95
CA GLN A 39 3.62 10.57 -9.68
C GLN A 39 4.35 10.69 -11.01
N LYS A 40 4.13 11.77 -11.78
CA LYS A 40 4.87 12.02 -13.02
C LYS A 40 6.37 12.21 -12.79
N ASN A 41 6.76 12.87 -11.71
CA ASN A 41 8.16 13.09 -11.35
C ASN A 41 8.85 11.80 -10.87
N LEU A 42 8.10 10.87 -10.26
CA LEU A 42 8.61 9.53 -9.94
C LEU A 42 8.91 8.71 -11.21
N VAL A 43 8.26 9.00 -12.32
CA VAL A 43 8.47 8.37 -13.65
C VAL A 43 9.62 9.04 -14.43
N ALA A 44 10.33 10.03 -13.88
CA ALA A 44 11.50 10.62 -14.53
C ALA A 44 12.57 9.56 -14.85
N LYS A 45 13.29 9.75 -15.96
CA LYS A 45 14.29 8.83 -16.53
C LYS A 45 15.21 8.20 -15.45
N GLY A 46 15.17 6.87 -15.34
CA GLY A 46 15.89 6.08 -14.32
C GLY A 46 14.99 5.52 -13.22
N SER A 47 13.82 6.09 -12.99
CA SER A 47 12.85 5.58 -12.00
C SER A 47 12.10 4.36 -12.54
N GLU A 48 11.88 4.24 -13.84
CA GLU A 48 11.22 3.06 -14.43
C GLU A 48 12.04 1.78 -14.22
N VAL A 49 13.36 1.85 -14.44
CA VAL A 49 14.26 0.70 -14.21
C VAL A 49 14.30 0.35 -12.73
N ARG A 50 14.42 1.36 -11.86
CA ARG A 50 14.42 1.16 -10.41
C ARG A 50 13.09 0.58 -9.94
N SER A 51 11.98 1.12 -10.41
CA SER A 51 10.63 0.61 -10.11
C SER A 51 10.51 -0.84 -10.57
N SER A 52 10.90 -1.16 -11.79
CA SER A 52 10.86 -2.53 -12.30
C SER A 52 11.68 -3.50 -11.44
N ILE A 53 12.88 -3.12 -11.00
CA ILE A 53 13.70 -3.95 -10.11
C ILE A 53 12.99 -4.19 -8.77
N LEU A 54 12.41 -3.16 -8.17
CA LEU A 54 11.71 -3.28 -6.89
C LEU A 54 10.46 -4.17 -7.01
N GLU A 55 9.65 -3.99 -8.05
CA GLU A 55 8.45 -4.79 -8.25
C GLU A 55 8.80 -6.27 -8.54
N ASN A 56 9.87 -6.53 -9.30
CA ASN A 56 10.35 -7.89 -9.51
C ASN A 56 10.83 -8.54 -8.19
N ARG A 57 11.50 -7.80 -7.31
CA ARG A 57 11.92 -8.32 -6.00
C ARG A 57 10.72 -8.67 -5.13
N LYS A 58 9.70 -7.79 -5.06
CA LYS A 58 8.44 -8.08 -4.35
C LYS A 58 7.79 -9.35 -4.88
N PHE A 59 7.69 -9.48 -6.20
CA PHE A 59 7.13 -10.68 -6.84
C PHE A 59 7.89 -11.96 -6.48
N ILE A 60 9.23 -11.94 -6.57
CA ILE A 60 10.06 -13.10 -6.23
C ILE A 60 9.81 -13.53 -4.77
N GLN A 61 9.83 -12.59 -3.82
CA GLN A 61 9.57 -12.88 -2.40
C GLN A 61 8.18 -13.51 -2.19
N VAL A 62 7.14 -12.92 -2.79
CA VAL A 62 5.78 -13.44 -2.68
C VAL A 62 5.68 -14.85 -3.28
N LYS A 63 6.27 -15.05 -4.45
CA LYS A 63 6.26 -16.34 -5.16
C LYS A 63 6.99 -17.44 -4.38
N GLU A 64 8.13 -17.14 -3.77
CA GLU A 64 8.90 -18.09 -2.98
C GLU A 64 8.12 -18.55 -1.73
N ILE A 65 7.48 -17.60 -1.02
CA ILE A 65 6.70 -17.93 0.18
C ILE A 65 5.44 -18.72 -0.19
N LEU A 66 4.71 -18.30 -1.23
CA LEU A 66 3.48 -18.97 -1.66
C LEU A 66 3.74 -20.36 -2.26
N ASN A 67 4.89 -20.54 -2.89
CA ASN A 67 5.30 -21.79 -3.55
C ASN A 67 4.27 -22.32 -4.56
N LYS A 68 3.59 -21.43 -5.30
CA LYS A 68 2.65 -21.76 -6.38
C LYS A 68 3.17 -21.27 -7.73
N LYS A 69 3.07 -22.10 -8.76
CA LYS A 69 3.47 -21.73 -10.13
C LYS A 69 2.53 -20.69 -10.72
N ASN A 70 1.22 -20.92 -10.57
CA ASN A 70 0.14 -20.03 -10.99
C ASN A 70 -0.67 -19.65 -9.75
N ALA A 71 -0.95 -18.40 -9.58
CA ALA A 71 -1.69 -17.89 -8.43
C ALA A 71 -2.68 -16.80 -8.86
N SER A 72 -3.68 -16.56 -8.02
CA SER A 72 -4.57 -15.42 -8.09
C SER A 72 -4.16 -14.37 -7.05
N LEU A 73 -4.02 -13.10 -7.47
CA LEU A 73 -3.53 -12.01 -6.63
C LEU A 73 -4.45 -10.79 -6.74
N LEU A 74 -4.78 -10.21 -5.58
CA LEU A 74 -5.38 -8.89 -5.46
C LEU A 74 -4.36 -7.94 -4.86
N ASP A 75 -4.08 -6.82 -5.53
CA ASP A 75 -3.24 -5.74 -5.01
C ASP A 75 -4.11 -4.56 -4.58
N VAL A 76 -4.08 -4.24 -3.29
CA VAL A 76 -4.85 -3.15 -2.69
C VAL A 76 -4.00 -1.88 -2.71
N GLY A 77 -4.54 -0.79 -3.30
CA GLY A 77 -3.79 0.43 -3.55
C GLY A 77 -2.76 0.27 -4.66
N CYS A 78 -3.16 -0.43 -5.74
CA CYS A 78 -2.24 -0.87 -6.79
C CYS A 78 -1.61 0.26 -7.63
N GLY A 79 -2.06 1.51 -7.48
CA GLY A 79 -1.55 2.66 -8.19
C GLY A 79 -1.50 2.43 -9.71
N ASN A 80 -0.34 2.61 -10.30
CA ASN A 80 -0.13 2.42 -11.75
C ASN A 80 -0.06 0.94 -12.20
N ALA A 81 -0.42 -0.02 -11.34
CA ALA A 81 -0.45 -1.45 -11.62
C ALA A 81 0.88 -2.06 -12.11
N THR A 82 2.02 -1.45 -11.78
CA THR A 82 3.34 -1.95 -12.21
C THR A 82 3.67 -3.30 -11.56
N PHE A 83 3.36 -3.48 -10.28
CA PHE A 83 3.50 -4.75 -9.59
C PHE A 83 2.57 -5.83 -10.18
N LEU A 84 1.30 -5.48 -10.39
CA LEU A 84 0.33 -6.38 -11.04
C LEU A 84 0.80 -6.83 -12.42
N ASN A 85 1.41 -5.93 -13.20
CA ASN A 85 1.93 -6.28 -14.52
C ASN A 85 3.07 -7.31 -14.44
N VAL A 86 3.98 -7.19 -13.47
CA VAL A 86 5.05 -8.19 -13.25
C VAL A 86 4.45 -9.55 -12.91
N CYS A 87 3.46 -9.60 -12.01
CA CYS A 87 2.76 -10.82 -11.66
C CYS A 87 2.04 -11.44 -12.86
N LYS A 88 1.33 -10.62 -13.65
CA LYS A 88 0.62 -11.06 -14.87
C LYS A 88 1.57 -11.63 -15.92
N GLN A 89 2.70 -10.95 -16.19
CA GLN A 89 3.72 -11.45 -17.12
C GLN A 89 4.34 -12.77 -16.66
N SER A 90 4.30 -13.05 -15.37
CA SER A 90 4.75 -14.30 -14.77
C SER A 90 3.67 -15.40 -14.75
N GLY A 91 2.51 -15.16 -15.37
CA GLY A 91 1.44 -16.13 -15.53
C GLY A 91 0.41 -16.15 -14.38
N TRP A 92 0.41 -15.16 -13.50
CA TRP A 92 -0.58 -15.05 -12.43
C TRP A 92 -1.86 -14.35 -12.90
N ASN A 93 -2.98 -14.73 -12.31
CA ASN A 93 -4.25 -14.02 -12.50
C ASN A 93 -4.32 -12.86 -11.50
N VAL A 94 -4.43 -11.63 -11.97
CA VAL A 94 -4.29 -10.44 -11.15
C VAL A 94 -5.49 -9.52 -11.25
N GLN A 95 -5.85 -8.92 -10.12
CA GLN A 95 -6.80 -7.83 -10.01
C GLN A 95 -6.22 -6.74 -9.10
N GLY A 96 -6.66 -5.51 -9.27
CA GLY A 96 -6.30 -4.39 -8.40
C GLY A 96 -7.51 -3.67 -7.85
N VAL A 97 -7.28 -2.90 -6.79
CA VAL A 97 -8.22 -1.89 -6.30
C VAL A 97 -7.45 -0.63 -5.94
N ASP A 98 -7.94 0.53 -6.39
CA ASP A 98 -7.31 1.81 -6.13
C ASP A 98 -8.37 2.94 -6.09
N PRO A 99 -8.29 3.91 -5.17
CA PRO A 99 -9.27 4.98 -5.06
C PRO A 99 -9.17 6.01 -6.18
N THR A 100 -8.11 5.98 -7.00
CA THR A 100 -7.91 6.96 -8.08
C THR A 100 -8.39 6.44 -9.43
N LYS A 101 -9.27 7.20 -10.07
CA LYS A 101 -9.81 6.88 -11.40
C LYS A 101 -8.72 6.68 -12.44
N SER A 102 -7.64 7.48 -12.38
CA SER A 102 -6.54 7.38 -13.33
C SER A 102 -5.77 6.06 -13.22
N SER A 103 -5.72 5.44 -12.04
CA SER A 103 -5.08 4.14 -11.84
C SER A 103 -5.79 3.03 -12.60
N ALA A 104 -7.13 2.96 -12.49
CA ALA A 104 -7.93 1.97 -13.20
C ALA A 104 -7.81 2.13 -14.73
N GLN A 105 -7.90 3.36 -15.22
CA GLN A 105 -7.77 3.65 -16.64
C GLN A 105 -6.37 3.29 -17.17
N ASN A 106 -5.31 3.74 -16.51
CA ASN A 106 -3.93 3.46 -16.90
C ASN A 106 -3.61 1.95 -16.89
N ALA A 107 -4.10 1.21 -15.87
CA ALA A 107 -3.89 -0.23 -15.77
C ALA A 107 -4.54 -0.98 -16.94
N LEU A 108 -5.77 -0.59 -17.32
CA LEU A 108 -6.49 -1.19 -18.43
C LEU A 108 -5.80 -0.86 -19.76
N GLU A 109 -5.51 0.42 -20.03
CA GLU A 109 -4.92 0.86 -21.31
C GLU A 109 -3.50 0.30 -21.52
N LYS A 110 -2.67 0.32 -20.46
CA LYS A 110 -1.25 -0.02 -20.58
C LYS A 110 -0.98 -1.52 -20.46
N TYR A 111 -1.73 -2.21 -19.60
CA TYR A 111 -1.44 -3.59 -19.22
C TYR A 111 -2.60 -4.56 -19.43
N ASN A 112 -3.78 -4.05 -19.82
CA ASN A 112 -5.02 -4.84 -19.89
C ASN A 112 -5.29 -5.57 -18.55
N ILE A 113 -5.19 -4.83 -17.44
CA ILE A 113 -5.44 -5.33 -16.08
C ILE A 113 -6.69 -4.65 -15.54
N GLU A 114 -7.59 -5.46 -14.97
CA GLU A 114 -8.78 -4.96 -14.27
C GLU A 114 -8.41 -4.37 -12.91
N VAL A 115 -8.78 -3.10 -12.70
CA VAL A 115 -8.64 -2.41 -11.42
C VAL A 115 -9.99 -1.84 -11.02
N HIS A 116 -10.46 -2.21 -9.84
CA HIS A 116 -11.69 -1.68 -9.25
C HIS A 116 -11.41 -0.25 -8.74
N GLU A 117 -12.15 0.73 -9.26
CA GLU A 117 -12.08 2.11 -8.77
C GLU A 117 -12.82 2.22 -7.43
N GLY A 118 -12.16 2.77 -6.43
CA GLY A 118 -12.72 3.06 -5.12
C GLY A 118 -11.89 2.56 -3.94
N GLU A 119 -12.37 2.87 -2.75
CA GLU A 119 -11.75 2.40 -1.51
C GLU A 119 -11.97 0.90 -1.33
N PHE A 120 -10.93 0.20 -0.89
CA PHE A 120 -10.96 -1.26 -0.71
C PHE A 120 -12.14 -1.71 0.16
N GLY A 121 -12.46 -0.96 1.23
CA GLY A 121 -13.60 -1.29 2.10
C GLY A 121 -14.94 -1.41 1.40
N ASN A 122 -15.15 -0.66 0.32
CA ASN A 122 -16.41 -0.53 -0.42
C ASN A 122 -16.39 -1.22 -1.79
N ALA A 123 -15.24 -1.67 -2.27
CA ALA A 123 -15.09 -2.27 -3.59
C ALA A 123 -15.88 -3.58 -3.71
N LYS A 124 -16.66 -3.73 -4.79
CA LYS A 124 -17.45 -4.95 -5.06
C LYS A 124 -16.57 -6.00 -5.75
N ILE A 125 -15.79 -6.72 -4.97
CA ILE A 125 -14.91 -7.79 -5.44
C ILE A 125 -15.45 -9.09 -4.89
N ASN A 126 -15.89 -9.98 -5.77
CA ASN A 126 -16.53 -11.26 -5.41
C ASN A 126 -15.58 -12.47 -5.56
N SER A 127 -14.36 -12.23 -6.00
CA SER A 127 -13.35 -13.27 -6.22
C SER A 127 -12.62 -13.62 -4.93
N LYS A 128 -12.04 -14.83 -4.91
CA LYS A 128 -11.08 -15.29 -3.90
C LYS A 128 -9.67 -15.30 -4.50
N PHE A 129 -8.68 -15.11 -3.65
CA PHE A 129 -7.29 -14.95 -4.06
C PHE A 129 -6.35 -15.84 -3.25
N ASP A 130 -5.27 -16.26 -3.88
CA ASP A 130 -4.19 -16.95 -3.18
C ASP A 130 -3.31 -15.94 -2.40
N VAL A 131 -3.27 -14.70 -2.88
CA VAL A 131 -2.52 -13.60 -2.24
C VAL A 131 -3.31 -12.32 -2.30
N VAL A 132 -3.34 -11.58 -1.19
CA VAL A 132 -3.76 -10.18 -1.13
C VAL A 132 -2.57 -9.35 -0.68
N THR A 133 -2.22 -8.31 -1.45
CA THR A 133 -1.05 -7.46 -1.16
C THR A 133 -1.45 -6.03 -0.80
N PHE A 134 -0.62 -5.38 0.09
CA PHE A 134 -0.72 -3.97 0.48
C PHE A 134 0.69 -3.39 0.51
N TRP A 135 1.08 -2.64 -0.52
CA TRP A 135 2.40 -2.04 -0.63
C TRP A 135 2.35 -0.55 -0.29
N GLY A 136 2.66 -0.20 0.96
CA GLY A 136 2.58 1.18 1.43
C GLY A 136 1.13 1.69 1.43
N VAL A 137 0.21 0.94 2.02
CA VAL A 137 -1.23 1.26 2.02
C VAL A 137 -1.82 1.25 3.42
N LEU A 138 -1.50 0.25 4.25
CA LEU A 138 -2.14 0.09 5.56
C LEU A 138 -1.92 1.29 6.48
N GLU A 139 -0.78 1.95 6.38
CA GLU A 139 -0.43 3.15 7.13
C GLU A 139 -1.31 4.37 6.78
N HIS A 140 -1.92 4.36 5.61
CA HIS A 140 -2.83 5.41 5.16
C HIS A 140 -4.29 5.14 5.56
N LEU A 141 -4.63 3.89 5.88
CA LEU A 141 -5.99 3.51 6.21
C LEU A 141 -6.36 3.97 7.62
N ARG A 142 -7.60 4.44 7.77
CA ARG A 142 -8.16 4.77 9.09
C ARG A 142 -8.41 3.52 9.94
N TYR A 143 -8.80 2.43 9.30
CA TYR A 143 -9.16 1.17 9.95
C TYR A 143 -8.39 0.01 9.33
N PRO A 144 -7.06 -0.08 9.52
CA PRO A 144 -6.23 -1.11 8.87
C PRO A 144 -6.61 -2.53 9.29
N VAL A 145 -7.09 -2.73 10.52
CA VAL A 145 -7.55 -4.04 11.00
C VAL A 145 -8.76 -4.52 10.20
N LEU A 146 -9.75 -3.65 9.95
CA LEU A 146 -10.92 -4.01 9.13
C LEU A 146 -10.52 -4.35 7.70
N ALA A 147 -9.52 -3.66 7.15
CA ALA A 147 -8.98 -3.99 5.82
C ALA A 147 -8.30 -5.36 5.81
N LEU A 148 -7.54 -5.72 6.83
CA LEU A 148 -6.92 -7.04 6.96
C LEU A 148 -7.97 -8.15 7.16
N GLU A 149 -9.00 -7.93 7.97
CA GLU A 149 -10.12 -8.86 8.15
C GLU A 149 -10.86 -9.09 6.82
N ARG A 150 -11.14 -8.02 6.07
CA ARG A 150 -11.71 -8.13 4.73
C ARG A 150 -10.80 -8.91 3.79
N ALA A 151 -9.51 -8.58 3.74
CA ALA A 151 -8.54 -9.30 2.92
C ALA A 151 -8.51 -10.80 3.27
N ARG A 152 -8.49 -11.13 4.57
CA ARG A 152 -8.58 -12.51 5.06
C ARG A 152 -9.85 -13.22 4.56
N SER A 153 -10.98 -12.52 4.57
CA SER A 153 -12.25 -13.10 4.08
C SER A 153 -12.24 -13.40 2.58
N MET A 154 -11.31 -12.78 1.83
CA MET A 154 -11.14 -12.95 0.38
C MET A 154 -10.04 -13.96 0.01
N LEU A 155 -9.39 -14.61 0.97
CA LEU A 155 -8.37 -15.61 0.68
C LEU A 155 -8.99 -16.97 0.32
N ASN A 156 -8.33 -17.67 -0.59
CA ASN A 156 -8.46 -19.11 -0.77
C ASN A 156 -7.87 -19.84 0.44
N ASP A 157 -8.19 -21.14 0.60
CA ASP A 157 -7.57 -21.99 1.62
C ASP A 157 -6.05 -22.05 1.39
N GLY A 158 -5.29 -21.77 2.46
CA GLY A 158 -3.83 -21.66 2.40
C GLY A 158 -3.31 -20.39 1.72
N GLY A 159 -4.19 -19.42 1.44
CA GLY A 159 -3.79 -18.11 0.93
C GLY A 159 -3.15 -17.22 2.00
N MET A 160 -2.46 -16.15 1.56
CA MET A 160 -1.74 -15.25 2.44
C MET A 160 -2.00 -13.77 2.16
N ILE A 161 -1.81 -12.95 3.19
CA ILE A 161 -1.74 -11.49 3.07
C ILE A 161 -0.27 -11.09 3.15
N VAL A 162 0.18 -10.23 2.23
CA VAL A 162 1.54 -9.66 2.25
C VAL A 162 1.43 -8.15 2.28
N PHE A 163 2.17 -7.50 3.15
CA PHE A 163 2.15 -6.04 3.24
C PHE A 163 3.52 -5.45 3.56
N GLU A 164 3.72 -4.22 3.15
CA GLU A 164 4.87 -3.38 3.47
C GLU A 164 4.35 -2.11 4.14
N VAL A 165 4.89 -1.79 5.32
CA VAL A 165 4.50 -0.62 6.11
C VAL A 165 5.72 0.03 6.77
N PRO A 166 5.70 1.34 7.05
CA PRO A 166 6.74 1.98 7.83
C PRO A 166 6.73 1.47 9.29
N SER A 167 7.92 1.11 9.79
CA SER A 167 8.08 0.65 11.17
C SER A 167 8.47 1.80 12.10
N SER A 168 7.81 1.89 13.27
CA SER A 168 8.19 2.81 14.34
C SER A 168 9.48 2.40 15.06
N ASP A 169 9.88 1.14 14.92
CA ASP A 169 11.00 0.55 15.66
C ASP A 169 12.30 0.45 14.84
N CYS A 170 12.24 0.73 13.53
CA CYS A 170 13.42 0.66 12.68
C CYS A 170 14.44 1.76 13.03
N PHE A 171 15.71 1.50 12.69
CA PHE A 171 16.81 2.44 12.93
C PHE A 171 16.53 3.82 12.32
N LEU A 172 15.98 3.86 11.10
CA LEU A 172 15.67 5.10 10.40
C LEU A 172 14.63 5.93 11.17
N SER A 173 13.56 5.32 11.69
CA SER A 173 12.55 6.01 12.49
C SER A 173 13.15 6.59 13.76
N LYS A 174 14.01 5.82 14.45
CA LYS A 174 14.71 6.27 15.66
C LYS A 174 15.69 7.40 15.38
N TYR A 175 16.45 7.30 14.28
CA TYR A 175 17.38 8.33 13.86
C TYR A 175 16.67 9.62 13.48
N LEU A 176 15.62 9.52 12.65
CA LEU A 176 14.85 10.68 12.19
C LEU A 176 14.09 11.38 13.31
N SER A 177 13.71 10.68 14.38
CA SER A 177 13.11 11.31 15.56
C SER A 177 14.02 12.32 16.24
N SER A 178 15.34 12.21 16.05
CA SER A 178 16.36 13.16 16.54
C SER A 178 16.59 14.34 15.57
N TYR A 179 16.04 14.30 14.35
CA TYR A 179 16.21 15.31 13.33
C TYR A 179 14.86 15.71 12.73
N PRO A 180 14.12 16.64 13.36
CA PRO A 180 12.72 16.95 13.01
C PRO A 180 12.49 17.35 11.55
N PHE A 181 13.47 18.01 10.92
CA PHE A 181 13.34 18.45 9.53
C PHE A 181 13.37 17.28 8.52
N GLU A 182 14.15 16.25 8.80
CA GLU A 182 14.25 15.05 7.94
C GLU A 182 13.16 14.03 8.26
N ALA A 183 12.64 14.05 9.49
CA ALA A 183 11.50 13.25 9.89
C ALA A 183 10.26 13.54 9.04
N THR A 184 10.06 14.79 8.59
CA THR A 184 8.91 15.18 7.76
C THR A 184 8.85 14.44 6.42
N ARG A 185 9.98 14.04 5.84
CA ARG A 185 10.04 13.27 4.59
C ARG A 185 9.66 11.79 4.78
N TYR A 186 10.02 11.20 5.92
CA TYR A 186 9.70 9.82 6.23
C TYR A 186 8.27 9.69 6.80
N ILE A 187 7.90 10.67 7.62
CA ILE A 187 6.61 10.71 8.31
C ILE A 187 5.48 11.07 7.32
N GLU A 188 5.78 11.74 6.19
CA GLU A 188 4.77 12.24 5.25
C GLU A 188 3.57 12.84 5.97
N SER A 189 3.81 13.87 6.80
CA SER A 189 2.83 14.47 7.70
C SER A 189 1.47 14.67 7.03
N GLY A 190 0.43 14.11 7.61
CA GLY A 190 -0.93 14.14 7.09
C GLY A 190 -1.25 13.07 6.03
N ARG A 191 -0.35 12.16 5.71
CA ARG A 191 -0.60 11.00 4.84
C ARG A 191 -0.48 9.69 5.59
N HIS A 192 0.60 9.50 6.37
CA HIS A 192 0.74 8.33 7.23
C HIS A 192 -0.03 8.54 8.53
N ASN A 193 -1.06 7.74 8.73
CA ASN A 193 -1.85 7.75 9.95
C ASN A 193 -1.26 6.88 11.07
N ILE A 194 -0.51 5.83 10.69
CA ILE A 194 0.04 4.85 11.64
C ILE A 194 1.45 4.44 11.21
N PHE A 195 2.35 4.37 12.19
CA PHE A 195 3.63 3.68 12.11
C PHE A 195 3.54 2.44 13.00
N PHE A 196 3.63 1.30 12.37
CA PHE A 196 3.44 0.03 13.07
C PHE A 196 4.69 -0.32 13.88
N SER A 197 4.48 -0.80 15.12
CA SER A 197 5.56 -1.41 15.89
C SER A 197 5.71 -2.89 15.51
N GLU A 198 6.90 -3.45 15.70
CA GLU A 198 7.12 -4.88 15.49
C GLU A 198 6.20 -5.73 16.37
N ASN A 199 5.94 -5.28 17.61
CA ASN A 199 5.08 -5.99 18.54
C ASN A 199 3.63 -6.19 18.06
N ILE A 200 3.08 -5.31 17.22
CA ILE A 200 1.71 -5.45 16.72
C ILE A 200 1.65 -6.33 15.48
N ILE A 201 2.74 -6.40 14.71
CA ILE A 201 2.82 -7.20 13.49
C ILE A 201 3.04 -8.68 13.81
N THR A 202 3.70 -8.99 14.93
CA THR A 202 4.06 -10.35 15.33
C THR A 202 3.06 -11.02 16.28
N ARG A 203 1.98 -10.36 16.65
CA ARG A 203 0.87 -10.89 17.45
C ARG A 203 -0.26 -11.42 16.59
#